data_e52186b0d676ac9f6e6ede19bf577f29
#
_entry.id   e52186b0d676ac9f6e6ede19bf577f29
#
_cell.length_a   1.000
_cell.length_b   1.000
_cell.length_c   1.000
_cell.angle_alpha   90.00
_cell.angle_beta   90.00
_cell.angle_gamma   90.00
#
_symmetry.space_group_name_H-M   'P 1'
#
loop_
_entity.id
_entity.type
_entity.pdbx_description
1 polymer ?
#
loop_
_entity_poly.entity_id
_entity_poly.type
_entity_poly.pdbx_seq_one_letter_code
_entity_poly.pdbx_strand_id
1 'polypeptide(L)'
;MRKEKDGLGERLLPDEAYYGIQTLRAMENFAISDNTFAHYPNIVRAMAEIKKACALTNKEIGALPADIADAIATACDEMLAGRYPDQFPVNVFRGCGTST
;
A
#
# COMPACT_ATOMS: atom_id res chain seq x y z
N MET A 1 20.04 -1.67 -2.12
CA MET A 1 18.85 -0.79 -2.15
C MET A 1 18.46 -0.51 -3.58
N ARG A 2 17.17 -0.37 -3.84
CA ARG A 2 16.69 0.00 -5.15
C ARG A 2 16.40 1.50 -5.22
N LYS A 3 16.54 2.06 -6.41
CA LYS A 3 16.26 3.47 -6.66
C LYS A 3 14.89 3.60 -7.31
N GLU A 4 14.05 4.48 -6.76
CA GLU A 4 12.78 4.85 -7.35
C GLU A 4 12.72 6.34 -7.56
N LYS A 5 11.86 6.78 -8.49
CA LYS A 5 11.73 8.18 -8.86
C LYS A 5 10.26 8.56 -8.97
N ASP A 6 9.94 9.77 -8.50
CA ASP A 6 8.64 10.39 -8.70
C ASP A 6 8.81 11.85 -9.13
N GLY A 7 7.74 12.64 -9.10
CA GLY A 7 7.78 14.04 -9.48
C GLY A 7 8.69 14.92 -8.62
N LEU A 8 9.06 14.47 -7.42
CA LEU A 8 9.92 15.22 -6.50
C LEU A 8 11.39 14.79 -6.57
N GLY A 9 11.71 13.76 -7.34
CA GLY A 9 13.06 13.26 -7.50
C GLY A 9 13.24 11.81 -7.12
N GLU A 10 14.47 11.42 -6.86
CA GLU A 10 14.85 10.04 -6.59
C GLU A 10 15.03 9.78 -5.10
N ARG A 11 14.73 8.54 -4.70
CA ARG A 11 14.97 8.04 -3.34
C ARG A 11 15.43 6.59 -3.41
N LEU A 12 16.18 6.19 -2.41
CA LEU A 12 16.63 4.80 -2.23
C LEU A 12 15.69 4.09 -1.25
N LEU A 13 15.25 2.90 -1.63
CA LEU A 13 14.42 2.06 -0.79
C LEU A 13 15.12 0.72 -0.52
N PRO A 14 14.85 0.06 0.62
CA PRO A 14 15.30 -1.30 0.83
C PRO A 14 14.79 -2.22 -0.28
N ASP A 15 15.62 -3.15 -0.73
CA ASP A 15 15.23 -4.06 -1.81
C ASP A 15 14.06 -4.95 -1.43
N GLU A 16 13.95 -5.30 -0.16
CA GLU A 16 12.89 -6.15 0.38
C GLU A 16 11.58 -5.41 0.64
N ALA A 17 11.55 -4.09 0.53
CA ALA A 17 10.33 -3.33 0.76
C ALA A 17 9.34 -3.50 -0.39
N TYR A 18 8.10 -3.81 -0.06
CA TYR A 18 6.99 -3.86 -1.03
C TYR A 18 6.36 -2.49 -1.25
N TYR A 19 6.46 -1.60 -0.28
CA TYR A 19 6.00 -0.22 -0.47
C TYR A 19 6.95 0.54 -1.40
N GLY A 20 6.43 1.60 -2.03
CA GLY A 20 7.19 2.41 -2.97
C GLY A 20 7.62 3.76 -2.43
N ILE A 21 8.13 4.60 -3.33
CA ILE A 21 8.67 5.92 -3.00
C ILE A 21 7.64 6.84 -2.36
N GLN A 22 6.37 6.75 -2.74
CA GLN A 22 5.32 7.59 -2.17
C GLN A 22 5.13 7.30 -0.69
N THR A 23 5.13 6.04 -0.33
CA THR A 23 5.04 5.62 1.08
C THR A 23 6.28 6.06 1.85
N LEU A 24 7.47 5.93 1.26
CA LEU A 24 8.70 6.41 1.89
C LEU A 24 8.62 7.91 2.20
N ARG A 25 8.15 8.71 1.25
CA ARG A 25 8.00 10.16 1.48
C ARG A 25 6.96 10.47 2.57
N ALA A 26 5.88 9.69 2.61
CA ALA A 26 4.87 9.84 3.67
C ALA A 26 5.46 9.52 5.04
N MET A 27 6.28 8.49 5.15
CA MET A 27 6.99 8.16 6.39
C MET A 27 7.86 9.32 6.86
N GLU A 28 8.60 9.94 5.95
CA GLU A 28 9.47 11.06 6.26
C GLU A 28 8.68 12.31 6.64
N ASN A 29 7.58 12.56 5.94
CA ASN A 29 6.78 13.77 6.09
C ASN A 29 5.88 13.77 7.33
N PHE A 30 5.39 12.60 7.73
CA PHE A 30 4.43 12.44 8.83
C PHE A 30 5.01 11.66 10.00
N ALA A 31 6.29 11.84 10.29
CA ALA A 31 6.97 11.18 11.41
C ALA A 31 6.66 11.85 12.75
N ILE A 32 5.38 11.96 13.11
CA ILE A 32 4.91 12.69 14.29
C ILE A 32 4.58 11.79 15.48
N SER A 33 4.51 10.48 15.29
CA SER A 33 4.30 9.51 16.37
C SER A 33 4.81 8.14 15.94
N ASP A 34 4.86 7.19 16.88
CA ASP A 34 5.20 5.80 16.57
C ASP A 34 3.98 4.97 16.15
N ASN A 35 2.82 5.62 16.01
CA ASN A 35 1.56 4.93 15.74
C ASN A 35 1.33 4.85 14.22
N THR A 36 1.69 3.74 13.63
CA THR A 36 1.56 3.49 12.19
C THR A 36 0.38 2.58 11.88
N PHE A 37 0.01 2.48 10.60
CA PHE A 37 -1.06 1.58 10.15
C PHE A 37 -0.77 0.11 10.46
N ALA A 38 0.50 -0.27 10.64
CA ALA A 38 0.87 -1.62 11.06
C ALA A 38 0.26 -2.01 12.41
N HIS A 39 -0.04 -1.04 13.27
CA HIS A 39 -0.68 -1.27 14.57
C HIS A 39 -2.20 -1.45 14.47
N TYR A 40 -2.78 -1.30 13.28
CA TYR A 40 -4.22 -1.38 13.06
C TYR A 40 -4.52 -2.42 11.97
N PRO A 41 -4.33 -3.72 12.26
CA PRO A 41 -4.47 -4.76 11.24
C PRO A 41 -5.88 -4.83 10.64
N ASN A 42 -6.90 -4.47 11.39
CA ASN A 42 -8.28 -4.46 10.87
C ASN A 42 -8.50 -3.42 9.79
N ILE A 43 -7.83 -2.26 9.87
CA ILE A 43 -7.88 -1.24 8.82
C ILE A 43 -7.20 -1.77 7.55
N VAL A 44 -6.03 -2.37 7.70
CA VAL A 44 -5.30 -2.96 6.58
C VAL A 44 -6.13 -4.04 5.90
N ARG A 45 -6.77 -4.92 6.69
CA ARG A 45 -7.65 -5.98 6.17
C ARG A 45 -8.83 -5.40 5.41
N ALA A 46 -9.50 -4.38 5.97
CA ALA A 46 -10.63 -3.73 5.32
C ALA A 46 -10.22 -3.12 3.97
N MET A 47 -9.09 -2.44 3.92
CA MET A 47 -8.58 -1.87 2.68
C MET A 47 -8.23 -2.95 1.66
N ALA A 48 -7.63 -4.06 2.08
CA ALA A 48 -7.33 -5.18 1.20
C ALA A 48 -8.60 -5.78 0.61
N GLU A 49 -9.65 -5.95 1.41
CA GLU A 49 -10.94 -6.45 0.94
C GLU A 49 -11.57 -5.52 -0.10
N ILE A 50 -11.54 -4.20 0.15
CA ILE A 50 -12.05 -3.20 -0.78
C ILE A 50 -11.28 -3.24 -2.09
N LYS A 51 -9.97 -3.26 -2.04
CA LYS A 51 -9.12 -3.29 -3.24
C LYS A 51 -9.32 -4.57 -4.05
N LYS A 52 -9.48 -5.70 -3.38
CA LYS A 52 -9.78 -6.96 -4.05
C LYS A 52 -11.12 -6.89 -4.77
N ALA A 53 -12.15 -6.40 -4.09
CA ALA A 53 -13.48 -6.25 -4.69
C ALA A 53 -13.44 -5.32 -5.91
N CYS A 54 -12.73 -4.20 -5.81
CA CYS A 54 -12.57 -3.27 -6.92
C CYS A 54 -11.83 -3.92 -8.10
N ALA A 55 -10.76 -4.65 -7.84
CA ALA A 55 -10.00 -5.32 -8.90
C ALA A 55 -10.86 -6.35 -9.64
N LEU A 56 -11.60 -7.17 -8.92
CA LEU A 56 -12.46 -8.20 -9.52
C LEU A 56 -13.62 -7.58 -10.30
N THR A 57 -14.21 -6.51 -9.79
CA THR A 57 -15.28 -5.78 -10.50
C THR A 57 -14.75 -5.14 -11.77
N ASN A 58 -13.60 -4.49 -11.71
CA ASN A 58 -12.99 -3.85 -12.87
C ASN A 58 -12.54 -4.87 -13.92
N LYS A 59 -12.14 -6.06 -13.50
CA LYS A 59 -11.89 -7.17 -14.41
C LYS A 59 -13.15 -7.57 -15.17
N GLU A 60 -14.27 -7.72 -14.42
CA GLU A 60 -15.53 -8.18 -14.97
C GLU A 60 -16.11 -7.22 -16.01
N ILE A 61 -16.00 -5.91 -15.77
CA ILE A 61 -16.48 -4.88 -16.70
C ILE A 61 -15.45 -4.52 -17.78
N GLY A 62 -14.30 -5.16 -17.80
CA GLY A 62 -13.27 -4.92 -18.82
C GLY A 62 -12.43 -3.66 -18.62
N ALA A 63 -12.53 -2.99 -17.46
CA ALA A 63 -11.77 -1.78 -17.17
C ALA A 63 -10.33 -2.09 -16.73
N LEU A 64 -10.04 -3.33 -16.37
CA LEU A 64 -8.71 -3.75 -15.89
C LEU A 64 -8.36 -5.09 -16.55
N PRO A 65 -7.15 -5.23 -17.13
CA PRO A 65 -6.71 -6.49 -17.70
C PRO A 65 -6.79 -7.62 -16.67
N ALA A 66 -7.21 -8.81 -17.12
CA ALA A 66 -7.47 -9.95 -16.23
C ALA A 66 -6.22 -10.39 -15.45
N ASP A 67 -5.06 -10.41 -16.10
CA ASP A 67 -3.80 -10.79 -15.45
C ASP A 67 -3.41 -9.84 -14.34
N ILE A 68 -3.60 -8.54 -14.55
CA ILE A 68 -3.33 -7.52 -13.54
C ILE A 68 -4.33 -7.64 -12.39
N ALA A 69 -5.62 -7.81 -12.70
CA ALA A 69 -6.65 -7.96 -11.68
C ALA A 69 -6.41 -9.18 -10.80
N ASP A 70 -6.02 -10.30 -11.41
CA ASP A 70 -5.73 -11.54 -10.69
C ASP A 70 -4.49 -11.38 -9.80
N ALA A 71 -3.48 -10.67 -10.26
CA ALA A 71 -2.29 -10.37 -9.45
C ALA A 71 -2.64 -9.50 -8.24
N ILE A 72 -3.47 -8.47 -8.43
CA ILE A 72 -3.94 -7.62 -7.34
C ILE A 72 -4.74 -8.44 -6.32
N ALA A 73 -5.66 -9.28 -6.79
CA ALA A 73 -6.48 -10.13 -5.91
C ALA A 73 -5.61 -11.09 -5.10
N THR A 74 -4.58 -11.69 -5.72
CA THR A 74 -3.64 -12.57 -5.03
C THR A 74 -2.86 -11.81 -3.95
N ALA A 75 -2.38 -10.61 -4.27
CA ALA A 75 -1.68 -9.77 -3.29
C ALA A 75 -2.60 -9.40 -2.11
N CYS A 76 -3.86 -9.06 -2.38
CA CYS A 76 -4.83 -8.78 -1.33
C CYS A 76 -5.07 -10.01 -0.44
N ASP A 77 -5.17 -11.20 -1.02
CA ASP A 77 -5.32 -12.43 -0.25
C ASP A 77 -4.13 -12.69 0.67
N GLU A 78 -2.92 -12.40 0.21
CA GLU A 78 -1.72 -12.51 1.03
C GLU A 78 -1.76 -11.53 2.21
N MET A 79 -2.21 -10.31 1.98
CA MET A 79 -2.39 -9.32 3.05
C MET A 79 -3.45 -9.76 4.05
N LEU A 80 -4.58 -10.31 3.57
CA LEU A 80 -5.64 -10.84 4.42
C LEU A 80 -5.18 -12.03 5.25
N ALA A 81 -4.19 -12.78 4.78
CA ALA A 81 -3.56 -13.86 5.52
C ALA A 81 -2.57 -13.38 6.59
N GLY A 82 -2.41 -12.06 6.75
CA GLY A 82 -1.50 -11.48 7.74
C GLY A 82 -0.05 -11.42 7.30
N ARG A 83 0.23 -11.54 6.01
CA ARG A 83 1.58 -11.43 5.48
C ARG A 83 1.97 -9.95 5.34
N TYR A 84 3.25 -9.68 5.37
CA TYR A 84 3.83 -8.34 5.20
C TYR A 84 3.37 -7.31 6.25
N PRO A 85 3.42 -7.65 7.56
CA PRO A 85 2.95 -6.73 8.60
C PRO A 85 3.78 -5.45 8.72
N ASP A 86 5.01 -5.47 8.25
CA ASP A 86 5.95 -4.35 8.30
C ASP A 86 5.90 -3.46 7.04
N GLN A 87 5.00 -3.73 6.10
CA GLN A 87 4.88 -2.96 4.86
C GLN A 87 3.88 -1.81 4.94
N PHE A 88 3.36 -1.50 6.13
CA PHE A 88 2.41 -0.42 6.38
C PHE A 88 2.97 0.56 7.41
N PRO A 89 4.09 1.23 7.09
CA PRO A 89 4.84 2.03 8.07
C PRO A 89 4.38 3.48 8.17
N VAL A 90 3.34 3.89 7.44
CA VAL A 90 2.87 5.29 7.44
C VAL A 90 2.16 5.58 8.75
N ASN A 91 2.46 6.76 9.33
CA ASN A 91 1.83 7.23 10.54
C ASN A 91 0.34 7.48 10.32
N VAL A 92 -0.49 7.14 11.33
CA VAL A 92 -1.94 7.35 11.25
C VAL A 92 -2.32 8.81 11.34
N PHE A 93 -1.47 9.64 11.94
CA PHE A 93 -1.65 11.10 11.99
C PHE A 93 -1.00 11.69 10.75
N ARG A 94 -1.78 11.88 9.72
CA ARG A 94 -1.33 12.44 8.44
C ARG A 94 -2.28 13.55 8.03
N GLY A 95 -1.94 14.28 6.97
CA GLY A 95 -2.72 15.43 6.52
C GLY A 95 -4.19 15.13 6.27
N CYS A 96 -4.97 16.13 5.95
CA CYS A 96 -6.42 16.08 5.85
C CYS A 96 -6.97 15.19 4.73
N GLY A 97 -6.14 14.51 4.00
CA GLY A 97 -6.57 13.64 2.90
C GLY A 97 -6.77 12.21 3.31
N THR A 98 -7.55 11.50 2.53
CA THR A 98 -7.74 10.05 2.65
C THR A 98 -6.96 9.29 1.58
N SER A 99 -6.22 10.00 0.77
CA SER A 99 -5.54 9.46 -0.42
C SER A 99 -4.12 8.96 -0.16
N THR A 100 -3.68 9.01 1.06
CA THR A 100 -2.32 8.56 1.38
C THR A 100 -2.28 7.08 1.72
#